data_04662e2420f9f0f52fa1320920743844
#
_entry.id   04662e2420f9f0f52fa1320920743844
#
_cell.length_a   1.000
_cell.length_b   1.000
_cell.length_c   1.000
_cell.angle_alpha   90.00
_cell.angle_beta   90.00
_cell.angle_gamma   90.00
#
_symmetry.space_group_name_H-M   'P 1'
#
loop_
_entity.id
_entity.type
_entity.pdbx_description
1 polymer ?
#
loop_
_entity_poly.entity_id
_entity_poly.type
_entity_poly.pdbx_seq_one_letter_code
_entity_poly.pdbx_strand_id
1 'polypeptide(L)'
;LAGSGMAAIRDLVALIRFEDGQSGQLNRLGLPDIQHTVAYGFSQSGRLLRQYVYDGFNQDLKGRRVFDGVVPFIAGGGYGMFNNRFAMPTRTNGHHSNYLYPNDLFPFTYGESIDPFTGLSDGILKRASNTNTAPKIMHIQTSNEYWIRAGSLPHTNPEGTKDALVPPSVRFYTIG
;
A
#
# COMPACT_ATOMS: atom_id res chain seq x y z
N LEU A 1 12.46 -10.42 12.64
CA LEU A 1 12.90 -9.67 11.49
C LEU A 1 11.76 -8.74 11.06
N ALA A 2 11.91 -7.42 11.30
CA ALA A 2 10.96 -6.44 10.82
C ALA A 2 10.88 -6.55 9.27
N GLY A 3 9.67 -6.50 8.71
CA GLY A 3 9.46 -6.58 7.28
C GLY A 3 9.30 -7.98 6.68
N SER A 4 9.67 -9.03 7.38
CA SER A 4 9.48 -10.40 6.88
C SER A 4 7.99 -10.75 6.67
N GLY A 5 7.07 -10.09 7.39
CA GLY A 5 5.64 -10.28 7.22
C GLY A 5 5.12 -9.91 5.83
N MET A 6 5.64 -8.85 5.22
CA MET A 6 5.25 -8.48 3.85
C MET A 6 5.73 -9.50 2.82
N ALA A 7 6.96 -10.00 2.98
CA ALA A 7 7.48 -11.09 2.16
C ALA A 7 6.66 -12.38 2.33
N ALA A 8 6.30 -12.71 3.58
CA ALA A 8 5.48 -13.89 3.86
C ALA A 8 4.08 -13.80 3.21
N ILE A 9 3.43 -12.63 3.25
CA ILE A 9 2.15 -12.39 2.56
C ILE A 9 2.33 -12.58 1.05
N ARG A 10 3.35 -11.96 0.46
CA ARG A 10 3.68 -12.10 -0.96
C ARG A 10 3.84 -13.56 -1.36
N ASP A 11 4.68 -14.29 -0.64
CA ASP A 11 5.05 -15.65 -1.01
C ASP A 11 3.89 -16.63 -0.77
N LEU A 12 3.11 -16.46 0.29
CA LEU A 12 1.90 -17.23 0.55
C LEU A 12 0.86 -17.04 -0.55
N VAL A 13 0.57 -15.80 -0.93
CA VAL A 13 -0.41 -15.52 -1.99
C VAL A 13 0.08 -15.99 -3.34
N ALA A 14 1.38 -15.82 -3.63
CA ALA A 14 1.97 -16.34 -4.85
C ALA A 14 1.91 -17.88 -4.92
N LEU A 15 2.16 -18.56 -3.80
CA LEU A 15 2.01 -20.03 -3.71
C LEU A 15 0.56 -20.44 -4.01
N ILE A 16 -0.41 -19.86 -3.31
CA ILE A 16 -1.83 -20.20 -3.47
C ILE A 16 -2.31 -19.93 -4.90
N ARG A 17 -1.89 -18.80 -5.48
CA ARG A 17 -2.39 -18.36 -6.78
C ARG A 17 -1.73 -19.06 -7.95
N PHE A 18 -0.44 -19.37 -7.86
CA PHE A 18 0.34 -19.73 -9.01
C PHE A 18 1.00 -21.10 -8.94
N GLU A 19 1.17 -21.67 -7.76
CA GLU A 19 1.95 -22.89 -7.58
C GLU A 19 1.09 -24.07 -7.12
N ASP A 20 -0.02 -23.82 -6.43
CA ASP A 20 -0.89 -24.88 -5.94
C ASP A 20 -1.74 -25.44 -7.09
N GLY A 21 -1.58 -26.73 -7.37
CA GLY A 21 -2.31 -27.42 -8.46
C GLY A 21 -1.80 -27.19 -9.87
N GLN A 22 -0.72 -26.44 -10.07
CA GLN A 22 -0.11 -26.27 -11.40
C GLN A 22 0.61 -27.55 -11.87
N SER A 23 0.60 -27.76 -13.19
CA SER A 23 1.07 -28.95 -13.91
C SER A 23 2.09 -29.83 -13.17
N GLY A 24 1.62 -30.96 -12.64
CA GLY A 24 2.45 -31.97 -11.97
C GLY A 24 2.71 -31.73 -10.49
N GLN A 25 2.24 -30.64 -9.91
CA GLN A 25 2.23 -30.45 -8.45
C GLN A 25 0.89 -30.91 -7.85
N LEU A 26 0.97 -31.51 -6.67
CA LEU A 26 -0.23 -31.85 -5.92
C LEU A 26 -0.93 -30.56 -5.49
N ASN A 27 -2.21 -30.42 -5.83
CA ASN A 27 -3.09 -29.40 -5.22
C ASN A 27 -3.28 -29.75 -3.74
N ARG A 28 -2.31 -29.32 -2.92
CA ARG A 28 -2.24 -29.67 -1.49
C ARG A 28 -3.29 -28.96 -0.67
N LEU A 29 -3.76 -27.82 -1.14
CA LEU A 29 -4.75 -27.01 -0.43
C LEU A 29 -6.17 -27.29 -0.93
N GLY A 30 -6.33 -28.03 -2.04
CA GLY A 30 -7.65 -28.32 -2.64
C GLY A 30 -8.40 -27.07 -3.09
N LEU A 31 -7.69 -25.98 -3.36
CA LEU A 31 -8.30 -24.72 -3.77
C LEU A 31 -8.62 -24.73 -5.28
N PRO A 32 -9.69 -24.04 -5.70
CA PRO A 32 -9.94 -23.84 -7.12
C PRO A 32 -8.85 -22.97 -7.76
N ASP A 33 -8.76 -22.99 -9.07
CA ASP A 33 -7.87 -22.11 -9.83
C ASP A 33 -8.20 -20.62 -9.57
N ILE A 34 -7.27 -19.88 -8.97
CA ILE A 34 -7.47 -18.51 -8.54
C ILE A 34 -7.04 -17.54 -9.64
N GLN A 35 -7.99 -16.96 -10.32
CA GLN A 35 -7.75 -16.02 -11.41
C GLN A 35 -7.41 -14.61 -10.91
N HIS A 36 -8.03 -14.15 -9.81
CA HIS A 36 -7.85 -12.81 -9.27
C HIS A 36 -7.67 -12.83 -7.76
N THR A 37 -6.82 -11.94 -7.28
CA THR A 37 -6.57 -11.73 -5.86
C THR A 37 -6.74 -10.25 -5.51
N VAL A 38 -7.41 -9.98 -4.38
CA VAL A 38 -7.62 -8.63 -3.87
C VAL A 38 -7.19 -8.58 -2.41
N ALA A 39 -6.35 -7.62 -2.08
CA ALA A 39 -6.00 -7.33 -0.69
C ALA A 39 -6.91 -6.24 -0.14
N TYR A 40 -7.51 -6.50 1.01
CA TYR A 40 -8.31 -5.52 1.77
C TYR A 40 -7.66 -5.28 3.12
N GLY A 41 -7.45 -4.01 3.48
CA GLY A 41 -6.85 -3.64 4.75
C GLY A 41 -7.60 -2.50 5.42
N PHE A 42 -7.98 -2.71 6.67
CA PHE A 42 -8.71 -1.74 7.48
C PHE A 42 -7.73 -0.97 8.39
N SER A 43 -7.80 0.38 8.39
CA SER A 43 -7.02 1.24 9.27
C SER A 43 -5.50 0.97 9.16
N GLN A 44 -4.87 0.46 10.20
CA GLN A 44 -3.45 0.12 10.20
C GLN A 44 -3.10 -0.89 9.09
N SER A 45 -3.95 -1.88 8.84
CA SER A 45 -3.75 -2.82 7.73
C SER A 45 -3.89 -2.14 6.36
N GLY A 46 -4.71 -1.09 6.25
CA GLY A 46 -4.76 -0.26 5.05
C GLY A 46 -3.44 0.49 4.80
N ARG A 47 -2.82 1.01 5.86
CA ARG A 47 -1.47 1.60 5.77
C ARG A 47 -0.41 0.56 5.41
N LEU A 48 -0.51 -0.65 5.98
CA LEU A 48 0.35 -1.77 5.60
C LEU A 48 0.26 -2.05 4.09
N LEU A 49 -0.93 -2.09 3.53
CA LEU A 49 -1.12 -2.34 2.10
C LEU A 49 -0.54 -1.23 1.23
N ARG A 50 -0.66 0.04 1.63
CA ARG A 50 -0.01 1.14 0.92
C ARG A 50 1.51 0.97 0.91
N GLN A 51 2.11 0.67 2.05
CA GLN A 51 3.55 0.43 2.18
C GLN A 51 3.98 -0.85 1.44
N TYR A 52 3.20 -1.91 1.50
CA TYR A 52 3.43 -3.15 0.75
C TYR A 52 3.61 -2.90 -0.76
N VAL A 53 2.72 -2.08 -1.33
CA VAL A 53 2.81 -1.71 -2.75
C VAL A 53 4.02 -0.81 -3.01
N TYR A 54 4.25 0.19 -2.17
CA TYR A 54 5.37 1.11 -2.28
C TYR A 54 6.73 0.40 -2.22
N ASP A 55 6.88 -0.52 -1.28
CA ASP A 55 8.11 -1.31 -1.10
C ASP A 55 8.32 -2.37 -2.20
N GLY A 56 7.34 -2.54 -3.11
CA GLY A 56 7.45 -3.41 -4.28
C GLY A 56 7.06 -4.86 -4.02
N PHE A 57 6.44 -5.17 -2.89
CA PHE A 57 6.02 -6.54 -2.55
C PHE A 57 4.87 -7.07 -3.42
N ASN A 58 4.24 -6.22 -4.24
CA ASN A 58 3.24 -6.72 -5.21
C ASN A 58 3.84 -7.46 -6.41
N GLN A 59 5.14 -7.64 -6.42
CA GLN A 59 5.87 -8.50 -7.34
C GLN A 59 6.40 -9.72 -6.58
N ASP A 60 6.11 -10.93 -7.07
CA ASP A 60 6.68 -12.15 -6.51
C ASP A 60 8.12 -12.39 -7.02
N LEU A 61 8.76 -13.44 -6.52
CA LEU A 61 10.15 -13.79 -6.89
C LEU A 61 10.30 -14.22 -8.38
N LYS A 62 9.20 -14.49 -9.07
CA LYS A 62 9.16 -14.82 -10.50
C LYS A 62 8.70 -13.65 -11.38
N GLY A 63 8.57 -12.44 -10.82
CA GLY A 63 8.17 -11.25 -11.54
C GLY A 63 6.67 -11.10 -11.76
N ARG A 64 5.82 -11.94 -11.14
CA ARG A 64 4.37 -11.96 -11.36
C ARG A 64 3.67 -11.03 -10.36
N ARG A 65 2.52 -10.48 -10.77
CA ARG A 65 1.68 -9.64 -9.91
C ARG A 65 0.98 -10.48 -8.85
N VAL A 66 1.17 -10.14 -7.56
CA VAL A 66 0.58 -10.85 -6.43
C VAL A 66 -0.89 -10.50 -6.25
N PHE A 67 -1.22 -9.21 -6.13
CA PHE A 67 -2.60 -8.72 -6.03
C PHE A 67 -2.99 -7.93 -7.27
N ASP A 68 -4.16 -8.23 -7.84
CA ASP A 68 -4.75 -7.48 -8.94
C ASP A 68 -5.45 -6.21 -8.44
N GLY A 69 -5.98 -6.25 -7.22
CA GLY A 69 -6.61 -5.13 -6.55
C GLY A 69 -6.12 -4.96 -5.11
N VAL A 70 -6.06 -3.71 -4.66
CA VAL A 70 -5.72 -3.38 -3.28
C VAL A 70 -6.68 -2.31 -2.77
N VAL A 71 -7.29 -2.56 -1.61
CA VAL A 71 -8.29 -1.71 -0.99
C VAL A 71 -7.79 -1.22 0.38
N PRO A 72 -7.06 -0.10 0.43
CA PRO A 72 -6.75 0.57 1.68
C PRO A 72 -8.00 1.27 2.21
N PHE A 73 -8.63 0.70 3.23
CA PHE A 73 -9.83 1.25 3.84
C PHE A 73 -9.45 2.02 5.11
N ILE A 74 -9.88 3.27 5.22
CA ILE A 74 -9.57 4.21 6.31
C ILE A 74 -8.09 4.27 6.70
N ALA A 75 -7.22 4.31 5.70
CA ALA A 75 -5.78 4.31 5.89
C ALA A 75 -5.20 5.72 6.14
N GLY A 76 -5.83 6.75 5.60
CA GLY A 76 -5.25 8.09 5.52
C GLY A 76 -4.05 8.17 4.57
N GLY A 77 -3.25 9.22 4.69
CA GLY A 77 -2.07 9.47 3.85
C GLY A 77 -0.77 8.87 4.39
N GLY A 78 -0.70 8.60 5.68
CA GLY A 78 0.52 8.20 6.35
C GLY A 78 0.94 6.75 6.17
N TYR A 79 2.10 6.43 6.72
CA TYR A 79 2.68 5.09 6.76
C TYR A 79 2.45 4.42 8.12
N GLY A 80 2.61 3.08 8.15
CA GLY A 80 2.52 2.31 9.39
C GLY A 80 3.84 2.08 10.10
N MET A 81 4.97 2.50 9.56
CA MET A 81 6.32 2.31 10.08
C MET A 81 6.70 0.84 10.30
N PHE A 82 6.12 -0.08 9.53
CA PHE A 82 6.24 -1.53 9.73
C PHE A 82 7.66 -2.07 9.51
N ASN A 83 8.47 -1.42 8.68
CA ASN A 83 9.83 -1.85 8.34
C ASN A 83 10.92 -0.93 8.90
N ASN A 84 10.55 0.06 9.67
CA ASN A 84 11.52 1.00 10.22
C ASN A 84 12.17 0.41 11.47
N ARG A 85 13.50 0.36 11.45
CA ARG A 85 14.27 -0.06 12.62
C ARG A 85 13.98 0.85 13.81
N PHE A 86 13.72 0.25 14.97
CA PHE A 86 13.33 0.93 16.21
C PHE A 86 11.98 1.64 16.17
N ALA A 87 11.22 1.52 15.10
CA ALA A 87 9.87 2.06 15.05
C ALA A 87 8.96 1.36 16.07
N MET A 88 7.95 2.09 16.52
CA MET A 88 6.89 1.57 17.38
C MET A 88 5.56 1.61 16.61
N PRO A 89 5.28 0.64 15.73
CA PRO A 89 4.14 0.67 14.82
C PRO A 89 2.78 0.86 15.53
N THR A 90 2.66 0.35 16.74
CA THR A 90 1.45 0.48 17.56
C THR A 90 1.25 1.88 18.13
N ARG A 91 2.29 2.70 18.18
CA ARG A 91 2.24 4.07 18.71
C ARG A 91 2.04 5.15 17.66
N THR A 92 2.02 4.81 16.40
CA THR A 92 1.80 5.75 15.29
C THR A 92 0.39 6.36 15.27
N ASN A 93 -0.46 5.99 16.21
CA ASN A 93 -1.81 6.52 16.36
C ASN A 93 -1.91 7.76 17.26
N GLY A 94 -0.85 8.12 17.98
CA GLY A 94 -0.83 9.28 18.87
C GLY A 94 -0.23 10.50 18.20
N HIS A 95 -0.98 11.59 18.11
CA HIS A 95 -0.51 12.85 17.52
C HIS A 95 0.78 13.39 18.17
N HIS A 96 0.94 13.14 19.45
CA HIS A 96 2.03 13.67 20.27
C HIS A 96 3.36 12.90 20.14
N SER A 97 3.39 11.82 19.36
CA SER A 97 4.63 11.03 19.14
C SER A 97 5.17 11.14 17.72
N ASN A 98 4.52 11.89 16.84
CA ASN A 98 4.90 11.97 15.42
C ASN A 98 6.26 12.63 15.20
N TYR A 99 6.72 13.49 16.10
CA TYR A 99 8.05 14.11 16.02
C TYR A 99 9.18 13.13 16.32
N LEU A 100 8.92 12.03 17.04
CA LEU A 100 9.91 10.97 17.29
C LEU A 100 9.90 9.89 16.19
N TYR A 101 8.71 9.57 15.70
CA TYR A 101 8.49 8.52 14.71
C TYR A 101 7.47 9.01 13.68
N PRO A 102 7.89 9.91 12.77
CA PRO A 102 6.99 10.48 11.77
C PRO A 102 6.43 9.37 10.88
N ASN A 103 5.11 9.37 10.72
CA ASN A 103 4.41 8.43 9.85
C ASN A 103 3.78 9.10 8.62
N ASP A 104 3.80 10.42 8.59
CA ASP A 104 3.32 11.22 7.47
C ASP A 104 4.52 11.60 6.60
N LEU A 105 5.08 10.59 5.91
CA LEU A 105 6.27 10.71 5.09
C LEU A 105 5.89 10.66 3.61
N PHE A 106 6.62 11.44 2.80
CA PHE A 106 6.56 11.38 1.34
C PHE A 106 7.07 10.01 0.83
N PRO A 107 6.48 9.43 -0.25
CA PRO A 107 5.39 9.97 -1.06
C PRO A 107 4.00 9.68 -0.47
N PHE A 108 3.05 10.60 -0.68
CA PHE A 108 1.68 10.44 -0.22
C PHE A 108 0.75 9.93 -1.32
N THR A 109 0.98 10.40 -2.56
CA THR A 109 0.15 10.12 -3.74
C THR A 109 0.48 8.78 -4.38
N TYR A 110 -0.49 8.19 -5.07
CA TYR A 110 -0.25 6.97 -5.85
C TYR A 110 0.54 7.23 -7.13
N GLY A 111 0.29 8.34 -7.81
CA GLY A 111 1.13 8.85 -8.90
C GLY A 111 2.37 9.56 -8.36
N GLU A 112 3.30 9.88 -9.25
CA GLU A 112 4.49 10.63 -8.86
C GLU A 112 4.12 12.08 -8.54
N SER A 113 4.71 12.59 -7.47
CA SER A 113 4.68 14.00 -7.07
C SER A 113 6.07 14.41 -6.58
N ILE A 114 6.29 15.70 -6.39
CA ILE A 114 7.59 16.24 -5.96
C ILE A 114 7.46 16.68 -4.51
N ASP A 115 8.39 16.21 -3.67
CA ASP A 115 8.53 16.72 -2.31
C ASP A 115 9.11 18.13 -2.35
N PRO A 116 8.39 19.14 -1.84
CA PRO A 116 8.84 20.53 -1.91
C PRO A 116 10.08 20.82 -1.06
N PHE A 117 10.40 19.96 -0.09
CA PHE A 117 11.56 20.17 0.80
C PHE A 117 12.83 19.52 0.25
N THR A 118 12.72 18.34 -0.35
CA THR A 118 13.88 17.57 -0.81
C THR A 118 14.07 17.61 -2.32
N GLY A 119 13.04 17.99 -3.07
CA GLY A 119 13.01 17.91 -4.53
C GLY A 119 12.86 16.47 -5.08
N LEU A 120 12.68 15.48 -4.21
CA LEU A 120 12.51 14.09 -4.62
C LEU A 120 11.20 13.90 -5.37
N SER A 121 11.24 13.24 -6.54
CA SER A 121 10.06 12.80 -7.28
C SER A 121 9.80 11.32 -6.97
N ASP A 122 8.66 11.02 -6.38
CA ASP A 122 8.27 9.65 -6.03
C ASP A 122 6.74 9.48 -5.95
N GLY A 123 6.29 8.22 -5.88
CA GLY A 123 4.87 7.84 -5.78
C GLY A 123 4.69 6.39 -5.35
N ILE A 124 3.57 6.11 -4.69
CA ILE A 124 3.27 4.77 -4.13
C ILE A 124 3.32 3.68 -5.22
N LEU A 125 2.85 3.97 -6.43
CA LEU A 125 2.83 3.00 -7.53
C LEU A 125 4.09 2.98 -8.38
N LYS A 126 5.06 3.87 -8.16
CA LYS A 126 6.23 4.02 -9.04
C LYS A 126 6.95 2.70 -9.27
N ARG A 127 7.33 2.01 -8.20
CA ARG A 127 8.07 0.74 -8.28
C ARG A 127 7.24 -0.36 -8.95
N ALA A 128 5.98 -0.50 -8.56
CA ALA A 128 5.09 -1.51 -9.12
C ALA A 128 4.75 -1.23 -10.61
N SER A 129 4.68 0.04 -11.01
CA SER A 129 4.50 0.42 -12.42
C SER A 129 5.71 0.04 -13.27
N ASN A 130 6.92 0.30 -12.76
CA ASN A 130 8.17 -0.04 -13.46
C ASN A 130 8.34 -1.55 -13.68
N THR A 131 7.73 -2.37 -12.84
CA THR A 131 7.77 -3.84 -12.94
C THR A 131 6.50 -4.43 -13.57
N ASN A 132 5.57 -3.60 -14.04
CA ASN A 132 4.25 -4.01 -14.57
C ASN A 132 3.42 -4.84 -13.58
N THR A 133 3.59 -4.60 -12.29
CA THR A 133 2.86 -5.28 -11.22
C THR A 133 1.94 -4.35 -10.42
N ALA A 134 1.70 -3.13 -10.92
CA ALA A 134 0.81 -2.17 -10.30
C ALA A 134 -0.62 -2.74 -10.17
N PRO A 135 -1.21 -2.76 -8.97
CA PRO A 135 -2.58 -3.20 -8.78
C PRO A 135 -3.57 -2.08 -9.13
N LYS A 136 -4.85 -2.44 -9.27
CA LYS A 136 -5.95 -1.46 -9.16
C LYS A 136 -6.10 -1.06 -7.70
N ILE A 137 -6.26 0.23 -7.45
CA ILE A 137 -6.42 0.77 -6.09
C ILE A 137 -7.82 1.33 -5.91
N MET A 138 -8.47 0.92 -4.83
CA MET A 138 -9.69 1.55 -4.34
C MET A 138 -9.40 2.09 -2.93
N HIS A 139 -9.02 3.36 -2.83
CA HIS A 139 -8.72 4.01 -1.56
C HIS A 139 -9.99 4.60 -0.97
N ILE A 140 -10.42 4.10 0.18
CA ILE A 140 -11.66 4.51 0.83
C ILE A 140 -11.31 5.17 2.17
N GLN A 141 -11.88 6.33 2.42
CA GLN A 141 -11.68 7.11 3.65
C GLN A 141 -13.02 7.60 4.19
N THR A 142 -13.01 8.02 5.46
CA THR A 142 -14.11 8.80 6.05
C THR A 142 -13.65 10.23 6.30
N SER A 143 -14.57 11.11 6.70
CA SER A 143 -14.23 12.48 7.11
C SER A 143 -13.20 12.50 8.25
N ASN A 144 -13.18 11.48 9.11
CA ASN A 144 -12.24 11.36 10.21
C ASN A 144 -10.77 11.30 9.74
N GLU A 145 -10.47 10.54 8.67
CA GLU A 145 -9.11 10.46 8.13
C GLU A 145 -8.61 11.79 7.57
N TYR A 146 -9.51 12.61 7.04
CA TYR A 146 -9.15 13.96 6.59
C TYR A 146 -8.64 14.84 7.72
N TRP A 147 -9.24 14.73 8.90
CA TRP A 147 -8.88 15.56 10.06
C TRP A 147 -7.68 15.06 10.83
N ILE A 148 -7.52 13.74 10.96
CA ILE A 148 -6.55 13.16 11.91
C ILE A 148 -5.50 12.28 11.26
N ARG A 149 -5.57 12.03 9.93
CA ARG A 149 -4.70 11.07 9.23
C ARG A 149 -4.17 11.56 7.88
N ALA A 150 -4.03 12.87 7.73
CA ALA A 150 -3.56 13.47 6.48
C ALA A 150 -4.33 12.94 5.25
N GLY A 151 -5.65 12.78 5.37
CA GLY A 151 -6.49 12.08 4.40
C GLY A 151 -6.61 12.77 3.04
N SER A 152 -6.26 14.05 2.93
CA SER A 152 -6.19 14.76 1.65
C SER A 152 -4.93 14.44 0.86
N LEU A 153 -3.79 14.20 1.51
CA LEU A 153 -2.49 14.05 0.86
C LEU A 153 -2.40 12.91 -0.18
N PRO A 154 -3.12 11.78 -0.08
CA PRO A 154 -3.14 10.79 -1.16
C PRO A 154 -3.64 11.28 -2.51
N HIS A 155 -4.40 12.37 -2.56
CA HIS A 155 -4.98 12.92 -3.80
C HIS A 155 -4.70 14.42 -4.01
N THR A 156 -3.88 15.04 -3.16
CA THR A 156 -3.39 16.42 -3.36
C THR A 156 -1.88 16.46 -3.51
N ASN A 157 -1.34 17.60 -3.94
CA ASN A 157 0.09 17.86 -3.82
C ASN A 157 0.50 17.89 -2.33
N PRO A 158 1.80 17.76 -2.01
CA PRO A 158 2.25 17.72 -0.61
C PRO A 158 1.88 18.96 0.21
N GLU A 159 1.75 20.12 -0.44
CA GLU A 159 1.33 21.37 0.20
C GLU A 159 -0.19 21.44 0.45
N GLY A 160 -0.97 20.50 -0.08
CA GLY A 160 -2.43 20.48 0.06
C GLY A 160 -3.15 21.62 -0.67
N THR A 161 -2.52 22.25 -1.66
CA THR A 161 -3.04 23.47 -2.32
C THR A 161 -3.75 23.19 -3.65
N LYS A 162 -3.56 22.02 -4.23
CA LYS A 162 -4.18 21.58 -5.49
C LYS A 162 -4.26 20.07 -5.58
N ASP A 163 -5.16 19.58 -6.44
CA ASP A 163 -5.29 18.14 -6.70
C ASP A 163 -4.03 17.59 -7.39
N ALA A 164 -3.67 16.37 -6.98
CA ALA A 164 -2.63 15.59 -7.64
C ALA A 164 -3.18 14.82 -8.85
N LEU A 165 -2.30 14.48 -9.78
CA LEU A 165 -2.66 13.57 -10.86
C LEU A 165 -2.96 12.17 -10.30
N VAL A 166 -4.21 11.73 -10.47
CA VAL A 166 -4.64 10.39 -10.05
C VAL A 166 -4.43 9.40 -11.20
N PRO A 167 -3.61 8.35 -11.02
CA PRO A 167 -3.42 7.34 -12.05
C PRO A 167 -4.74 6.65 -12.46
N PRO A 168 -4.91 6.22 -13.74
CA PRO A 168 -6.15 5.57 -14.20
C PRO A 168 -6.53 4.31 -13.43
N SER A 169 -5.58 3.65 -12.79
CA SER A 169 -5.80 2.45 -11.95
C SER A 169 -6.27 2.77 -10.53
N VAL A 170 -6.38 4.05 -10.16
CA VAL A 170 -6.71 4.48 -8.79
C VAL A 170 -8.08 5.13 -8.73
N ARG A 171 -8.84 4.82 -7.69
CA ARG A 171 -10.09 5.51 -7.34
C ARG A 171 -10.11 5.85 -5.87
N PHE A 172 -10.61 7.05 -5.56
CA PHE A 172 -10.84 7.51 -4.20
C PHE A 172 -12.33 7.58 -3.91
N TYR A 173 -12.70 7.16 -2.70
CA TYR A 173 -14.05 7.28 -2.18
C TYR A 173 -13.98 7.85 -0.77
N THR A 174 -14.89 8.78 -0.48
CA THR A 174 -15.10 9.30 0.89
C THR A 174 -16.51 8.95 1.33
N ILE A 175 -16.60 8.35 2.51
CA ILE A 175 -17.86 8.03 3.17
C ILE A 175 -18.07 9.11 4.24
N GLY A 176 -19.19 9.82 4.16
CA GLY A 176 -19.57 10.88 5.12
C GLY A 176 -20.15 10.32 6.40
#